data_31e89c866c829f3c0dd58ffc70a63a89
#
_entry.id   31e89c866c829f3c0dd58ffc70a63a89
#
_cell.length_a   1.000
_cell.length_b   1.000
_cell.length_c   1.000
_cell.angle_alpha   90.00
_cell.angle_beta   90.00
_cell.angle_gamma   90.00
#
_symmetry.space_group_name_H-M   'P 1'
#
loop_
_entity.id
_entity.type
_entity.pdbx_description
1 polymer ?
#
loop_
_entity_poly.entity_id
_entity_poly.type
_entity_poly.pdbx_seq_one_letter_code
_entity_poly.pdbx_strand_id
1 'polypeptide(L)'
;MGGGYFPVCLMRRWAIVALFMGLMTGCSSDNDEQRVMEPTEVTLTFSPYTMEAMTRTATSIASIVTHLDVWVVNGSDVIASHTTNTDDGFGTVSMTLDKTKTYTLYAVAHRGSEAATLTDGVISFDKVTHSMFYSTTFTPATTTSLSCLMTRIVADFRLEITDDIPDECKSFRFTVNGIYDRWNVSTGGTHELDRTSVVAYNGTSAIFNVYAIVTDAQTTHDITVEALDADEAVIQTRTFSDVPLRNGYKTNYRGTFFIDTPMSMSFTVNDWNEYDTVEF
;
A
#
# COMPACT_ATOMS: atom_id res chain seq x y z
N MET A 1 -42.06 28.87 22.41
CA MET A 1 -42.92 28.15 21.48
C MET A 1 -42.04 27.78 20.33
N GLY A 2 -41.69 26.60 19.98
CA GLY A 2 -41.96 25.26 20.35
C GLY A 2 -40.82 24.45 19.75
N GLY A 3 -40.25 23.64 20.58
CA GLY A 3 -39.13 22.76 20.24
C GLY A 3 -39.55 21.62 19.31
N GLY A 4 -38.61 21.14 18.52
CA GLY A 4 -38.69 19.92 17.75
C GLY A 4 -37.38 19.18 17.82
N TYR A 5 -37.25 18.31 18.82
CA TYR A 5 -36.18 17.33 18.86
C TYR A 5 -36.51 16.20 17.87
N PHE A 6 -35.60 15.90 16.95
CA PHE A 6 -35.62 14.65 16.17
C PHE A 6 -34.64 13.65 16.79
N PRO A 7 -35.07 12.42 17.10
CA PRO A 7 -34.17 11.40 17.61
C PRO A 7 -33.36 10.77 16.48
N VAL A 8 -32.06 10.62 16.72
CA VAL A 8 -31.13 9.84 15.89
C VAL A 8 -31.50 8.37 15.99
N CYS A 9 -31.89 7.77 14.87
CA CYS A 9 -32.24 6.36 14.77
C CYS A 9 -30.95 5.55 14.60
N LEU A 10 -30.57 4.83 15.65
CA LEU A 10 -29.48 3.84 15.65
C LEU A 10 -29.94 2.62 14.83
N MET A 11 -29.46 2.46 13.59
CA MET A 11 -29.71 1.25 12.83
C MET A 11 -28.74 0.13 13.26
N ARG A 12 -29.21 -0.74 14.13
CA ARG A 12 -28.62 -2.04 14.43
C ARG A 12 -28.76 -2.94 13.18
N ARG A 13 -27.67 -3.32 12.57
CA ARG A 13 -27.65 -4.34 11.50
C ARG A 13 -27.91 -5.72 12.12
N TRP A 14 -29.08 -6.28 11.85
CA TRP A 14 -29.42 -7.68 12.14
C TRP A 14 -29.03 -8.53 10.93
N ALA A 15 -28.18 -9.53 11.15
CA ALA A 15 -27.96 -10.59 10.19
C ALA A 15 -29.21 -11.46 10.10
N ILE A 16 -29.86 -11.49 8.95
CA ILE A 16 -30.95 -12.40 8.67
C ILE A 16 -30.38 -13.68 8.09
N VAL A 17 -30.34 -14.73 8.93
CA VAL A 17 -30.18 -16.13 8.47
C VAL A 17 -31.54 -16.59 7.96
N ALA A 18 -31.70 -16.66 6.64
CA ALA A 18 -32.88 -17.27 6.03
C ALA A 18 -32.65 -18.77 5.82
N LEU A 19 -33.26 -19.58 6.68
CA LEU A 19 -33.37 -21.03 6.54
C LEU A 19 -34.52 -21.32 5.54
N PHE A 20 -34.21 -21.70 4.29
CA PHE A 20 -35.18 -22.20 3.34
C PHE A 20 -35.14 -23.74 3.32
N MET A 21 -36.10 -24.39 4.00
CA MET A 21 -36.52 -25.77 3.72
C MET A 21 -37.63 -25.70 2.70
N GLY A 22 -37.39 -26.19 1.49
CA GLY A 22 -38.38 -26.40 0.46
C GLY A 22 -38.18 -27.77 -0.17
N LEU A 23 -39.01 -28.76 0.22
CA LEU A 23 -39.19 -30.02 -0.51
C LEU A 23 -39.94 -29.72 -1.82
N MET A 24 -39.28 -29.98 -2.94
CA MET A 24 -39.97 -30.20 -4.22
C MET A 24 -39.41 -31.44 -4.88
N THR A 25 -40.24 -32.49 -4.92
CA THR A 25 -40.07 -33.64 -5.79
C THR A 25 -40.47 -33.26 -7.22
N GLY A 26 -39.54 -33.33 -8.15
CA GLY A 26 -39.77 -33.13 -9.58
C GLY A 26 -38.64 -33.78 -10.37
N CYS A 27 -38.86 -34.98 -10.92
CA CYS A 27 -37.99 -35.60 -11.90
C CYS A 27 -38.01 -34.79 -13.20
N SER A 28 -36.82 -34.33 -13.63
CA SER A 28 -36.46 -34.25 -15.04
C SER A 28 -34.96 -34.35 -15.14
N SER A 29 -34.52 -35.27 -15.97
CA SER A 29 -33.14 -35.58 -16.30
C SER A 29 -32.52 -34.43 -17.15
N ASP A 30 -31.74 -33.58 -16.47
CA ASP A 30 -30.60 -32.88 -17.09
C ASP A 30 -29.49 -32.95 -16.07
N ASN A 31 -28.41 -33.65 -16.43
CA ASN A 31 -27.17 -33.76 -15.67
C ASN A 31 -26.39 -32.44 -15.67
N ASP A 32 -26.95 -31.41 -15.08
CA ASP A 32 -26.16 -30.34 -14.47
C ASP A 32 -25.86 -30.83 -13.04
N GLU A 33 -24.69 -31.47 -12.85
CA GLU A 33 -24.15 -31.70 -11.53
C GLU A 33 -24.03 -30.32 -10.85
N GLN A 34 -25.04 -29.95 -10.09
CA GLN A 34 -24.95 -28.83 -9.15
C GLN A 34 -23.77 -29.16 -8.22
N ARG A 35 -22.57 -28.67 -8.57
CA ARG A 35 -21.40 -28.78 -7.70
C ARG A 35 -21.75 -28.13 -6.39
N VAL A 36 -22.00 -28.97 -5.39
CA VAL A 36 -22.26 -28.51 -4.03
C VAL A 36 -21.01 -27.81 -3.55
N MET A 37 -21.13 -26.54 -3.22
CA MET A 37 -20.05 -25.78 -2.60
C MET A 37 -19.61 -26.50 -1.31
N GLU A 38 -18.33 -26.83 -1.19
CA GLU A 38 -17.75 -27.41 0.02
C GLU A 38 -16.97 -26.32 0.78
N PRO A 39 -17.64 -25.59 1.70
CA PRO A 39 -17.01 -24.45 2.37
C PRO A 39 -15.92 -24.91 3.34
N THR A 40 -14.81 -24.19 3.33
CA THR A 40 -13.75 -24.33 4.31
C THR A 40 -13.22 -22.95 4.70
N GLU A 41 -12.82 -22.80 5.95
CA GLU A 41 -12.20 -21.58 6.43
C GLU A 41 -10.72 -21.57 6.06
N VAL A 42 -10.25 -20.45 5.52
CA VAL A 42 -8.84 -20.20 5.20
C VAL A 42 -8.39 -18.96 5.95
N THR A 43 -7.27 -19.09 6.67
CA THR A 43 -6.62 -18.00 7.40
C THR A 43 -5.38 -17.54 6.65
N LEU A 44 -5.32 -16.26 6.36
CA LEU A 44 -4.21 -15.57 5.70
C LEU A 44 -3.49 -14.68 6.73
N THR A 45 -2.19 -14.86 6.90
CA THR A 45 -1.38 -14.03 7.81
C THR A 45 -0.34 -13.27 7.02
N PHE A 46 -0.36 -11.95 7.12
CA PHE A 46 0.49 -11.05 6.36
C PHE A 46 1.60 -10.48 7.24
N SER A 47 2.82 -10.48 6.70
CA SER A 47 3.99 -9.88 7.34
C SER A 47 4.88 -9.21 6.28
N PRO A 48 5.64 -8.15 6.64
CA PRO A 48 6.58 -7.56 5.71
C PRO A 48 7.71 -8.55 5.44
N TYR A 49 8.17 -8.60 4.18
CA TYR A 49 9.42 -9.28 3.85
C TYR A 49 10.58 -8.44 4.42
N THR A 50 11.31 -9.01 5.38
CA THR A 50 12.58 -8.47 5.87
C THR A 50 13.59 -9.60 5.89
N MET A 51 14.87 -9.32 5.59
CA MET A 51 15.93 -10.34 5.73
C MET A 51 16.05 -10.83 7.17
N GLU A 52 15.68 -10.01 8.16
CA GLU A 52 15.61 -10.38 9.57
C GLU A 52 14.41 -11.30 9.90
N ALA A 53 13.33 -11.31 9.11
CA ALA A 53 12.19 -12.21 9.33
C ALA A 53 12.57 -13.69 9.21
N MET A 54 13.71 -13.98 8.60
CA MET A 54 14.27 -15.35 8.57
C MET A 54 14.99 -15.75 9.89
N THR A 55 15.30 -14.78 10.77
CA THR A 55 16.13 -15.04 11.97
C THR A 55 15.61 -14.45 13.28
N ARG A 56 14.61 -13.55 13.28
CA ARG A 56 14.08 -12.86 14.47
C ARG A 56 12.55 -12.71 14.43
N THR A 57 11.98 -12.28 15.56
CA THR A 57 10.56 -11.97 15.73
C THR A 57 10.08 -11.04 14.61
N ALA A 58 9.14 -11.51 13.79
CA ALA A 58 8.62 -10.73 12.66
C ALA A 58 8.09 -9.38 13.13
N THR A 59 8.56 -8.30 12.52
CA THR A 59 8.00 -6.96 12.73
C THR A 59 6.52 -7.00 12.37
N SER A 60 5.65 -6.49 13.25
CA SER A 60 4.22 -6.44 12.97
C SER A 60 3.95 -5.55 11.78
N ILE A 61 3.15 -6.01 10.81
CA ILE A 61 2.73 -5.20 9.67
C ILE A 61 2.01 -3.92 10.12
N ALA A 62 1.34 -3.94 11.28
CA ALA A 62 0.65 -2.79 11.86
C ALA A 62 1.55 -1.59 12.19
N SER A 63 2.86 -1.83 12.44
CA SER A 63 3.81 -0.74 12.68
C SER A 63 4.27 -0.04 11.39
N ILE A 64 4.03 -0.65 10.23
CA ILE A 64 4.56 -0.19 8.95
C ILE A 64 3.48 0.44 8.08
N VAL A 65 2.25 -0.12 8.06
CA VAL A 65 1.15 0.32 7.20
C VAL A 65 -0.13 0.50 8.00
N THR A 66 -1.10 1.22 7.42
CA THR A 66 -2.39 1.50 8.05
C THR A 66 -3.55 0.75 7.41
N HIS A 67 -3.39 0.24 6.19
CA HIS A 67 -4.41 -0.46 5.43
C HIS A 67 -3.88 -1.79 4.90
N LEU A 68 -4.74 -2.79 4.86
CA LEU A 68 -4.52 -4.08 4.23
C LEU A 68 -5.75 -4.43 3.41
N ASP A 69 -5.60 -4.47 2.10
CA ASP A 69 -6.64 -4.84 1.14
C ASP A 69 -6.30 -6.19 0.52
N VAL A 70 -7.26 -7.10 0.55
CA VAL A 70 -7.09 -8.49 0.12
C VAL A 70 -8.19 -8.85 -0.86
N TRP A 71 -7.82 -9.44 -2.00
CA TRP A 71 -8.74 -9.98 -3.00
C TRP A 71 -8.39 -11.44 -3.28
N VAL A 72 -9.41 -12.30 -3.17
CA VAL A 72 -9.33 -13.72 -3.52
C VAL A 72 -10.21 -13.95 -4.73
N VAL A 73 -9.59 -14.34 -5.84
CA VAL A 73 -10.21 -14.35 -7.17
C VAL A 73 -10.28 -15.76 -7.73
N ASN A 74 -11.46 -16.14 -8.27
CA ASN A 74 -11.64 -17.34 -9.08
C ASN A 74 -12.49 -16.99 -10.31
N GLY A 75 -11.86 -16.87 -11.49
CA GLY A 75 -12.52 -16.37 -12.70
C GLY A 75 -13.03 -14.94 -12.51
N SER A 76 -14.34 -14.74 -12.63
CA SER A 76 -15.00 -13.45 -12.38
C SER A 76 -15.41 -13.22 -10.93
N ASP A 77 -15.35 -14.26 -10.09
CA ASP A 77 -15.73 -14.18 -8.68
C ASP A 77 -14.59 -13.53 -7.88
N VAL A 78 -14.88 -12.44 -7.19
CA VAL A 78 -13.92 -11.72 -6.32
C VAL A 78 -14.50 -11.64 -4.91
N ILE A 79 -13.76 -12.16 -3.95
CA ILE A 79 -14.03 -11.99 -2.52
C ILE A 79 -13.00 -11.01 -1.99
N ALA A 80 -13.45 -9.86 -1.47
CA ALA A 80 -12.57 -8.81 -0.97
C ALA A 80 -12.71 -8.64 0.54
N SER A 81 -11.61 -8.28 1.19
CA SER A 81 -11.55 -7.87 2.59
C SER A 81 -10.68 -6.63 2.69
N HIS A 82 -11.12 -5.68 3.48
CA HIS A 82 -10.38 -4.48 3.82
C HIS A 82 -10.29 -4.37 5.35
N THR A 83 -9.08 -4.13 5.86
CA THR A 83 -8.84 -3.91 7.29
C THR A 83 -7.87 -2.75 7.49
N THR A 84 -7.96 -2.10 8.65
CA THR A 84 -7.09 -1.00 9.06
C THR A 84 -6.30 -1.39 10.31
N ASN A 85 -5.18 -0.72 10.57
CA ASN A 85 -4.34 -1.01 11.74
C ASN A 85 -5.02 -0.69 13.10
N THR A 86 -6.24 -0.15 13.07
CA THR A 86 -7.09 0.04 14.25
C THR A 86 -8.03 -1.13 14.51
N ASP A 87 -8.13 -2.07 13.57
CA ASP A 87 -8.97 -3.26 13.69
C ASP A 87 -8.24 -4.36 14.48
N ASP A 88 -8.99 -5.06 15.32
CA ASP A 88 -8.45 -6.21 16.05
C ASP A 88 -7.97 -7.30 15.08
N GLY A 89 -6.75 -7.80 15.30
CA GLY A 89 -6.17 -8.84 14.46
C GLY A 89 -5.65 -8.34 13.10
N PHE A 90 -5.42 -7.04 12.93
CA PHE A 90 -4.81 -6.49 11.70
C PHE A 90 -3.58 -7.28 11.26
N GLY A 91 -3.52 -7.59 9.98
CA GLY A 91 -2.50 -8.48 9.41
C GLY A 91 -2.94 -9.95 9.32
N THR A 92 -4.15 -10.28 9.82
CA THR A 92 -4.73 -11.63 9.67
C THR A 92 -6.14 -11.51 9.10
N VAL A 93 -6.44 -12.27 8.05
CA VAL A 93 -7.76 -12.29 7.39
C VAL A 93 -8.24 -13.74 7.30
N SER A 94 -9.46 -14.01 7.78
CA SER A 94 -10.11 -15.31 7.62
C SER A 94 -11.27 -15.21 6.63
N MET A 95 -11.34 -16.18 5.72
CA MET A 95 -12.37 -16.25 4.67
C MET A 95 -12.92 -17.67 4.54
N THR A 96 -14.21 -17.78 4.25
CA THR A 96 -14.84 -19.07 3.87
C THR A 96 -14.80 -19.21 2.36
N LEU A 97 -14.10 -20.23 1.87
CA LEU A 97 -13.88 -20.51 0.45
C LEU A 97 -14.39 -21.93 0.08
N ASP A 98 -14.66 -22.15 -1.18
CA ASP A 98 -14.97 -23.47 -1.72
C ASP A 98 -13.69 -24.29 -1.88
N LYS A 99 -13.55 -25.39 -1.14
CA LYS A 99 -12.35 -26.23 -1.17
C LYS A 99 -12.09 -26.89 -2.51
N THR A 100 -13.09 -26.96 -3.39
CA THR A 100 -12.97 -27.58 -4.72
C THR A 100 -12.39 -26.64 -5.78
N LYS A 101 -12.27 -25.35 -5.47
CA LYS A 101 -11.80 -24.33 -6.40
C LYS A 101 -10.34 -23.96 -6.14
N THR A 102 -9.70 -23.47 -7.19
CA THR A 102 -8.37 -22.83 -7.09
C THR A 102 -8.54 -21.31 -7.14
N TYR A 103 -7.89 -20.60 -6.24
CA TYR A 103 -8.00 -19.15 -6.12
C TYR A 103 -6.64 -18.48 -6.35
N THR A 104 -6.68 -17.28 -6.90
CA THR A 104 -5.53 -16.37 -6.90
C THR A 104 -5.75 -15.31 -5.82
N LEU A 105 -4.80 -15.19 -4.92
CA LEU A 105 -4.73 -14.17 -3.89
C LEU A 105 -3.93 -12.98 -4.40
N TYR A 106 -4.49 -11.79 -4.26
CA TYR A 106 -3.79 -10.51 -4.35
C TYR A 106 -3.96 -9.78 -3.03
N ALA A 107 -2.90 -9.19 -2.53
CA ALA A 107 -2.95 -8.38 -1.33
C ALA A 107 -2.03 -7.17 -1.46
N VAL A 108 -2.50 -6.01 -1.01
CA VAL A 108 -1.71 -4.81 -0.89
C VAL A 108 -1.84 -4.24 0.52
N ALA A 109 -0.73 -3.78 1.06
CA ALA A 109 -0.69 -3.08 2.35
C ALA A 109 -0.02 -1.72 2.15
N HIS A 110 -0.63 -0.64 2.67
CA HIS A 110 -0.19 0.72 2.38
C HIS A 110 -0.55 1.72 3.51
N ARG A 111 -0.04 2.97 3.39
CA ARG A 111 -0.33 4.10 4.29
C ARG A 111 -1.23 5.16 3.65
N GLY A 112 -2.05 4.81 2.67
CA GLY A 112 -3.07 5.71 2.14
C GLY A 112 -4.11 6.10 3.19
N SER A 113 -5.01 6.99 2.85
CA SER A 113 -6.16 7.37 3.68
C SER A 113 -7.41 6.55 3.39
N GLU A 114 -7.46 5.92 2.22
CA GLU A 114 -8.59 5.14 1.73
C GLU A 114 -8.13 3.73 1.32
N ALA A 115 -9.07 2.78 1.30
CA ALA A 115 -8.83 1.45 0.77
C ALA A 115 -8.37 1.50 -0.70
N ALA A 116 -7.41 0.66 -1.06
CA ALA A 116 -7.05 0.46 -2.46
C ALA A 116 -8.18 -0.27 -3.21
N THR A 117 -8.22 -0.12 -4.53
CA THR A 117 -9.21 -0.78 -5.39
C THR A 117 -8.53 -1.67 -6.41
N LEU A 118 -9.13 -2.83 -6.70
CA LEU A 118 -8.69 -3.73 -7.78
C LEU A 118 -9.71 -3.71 -8.90
N THR A 119 -9.30 -3.29 -10.10
CA THR A 119 -10.14 -3.30 -11.31
C THR A 119 -9.31 -3.79 -12.49
N ASP A 120 -9.78 -4.80 -13.20
CA ASP A 120 -9.12 -5.39 -14.37
C ASP A 120 -7.63 -5.73 -14.14
N GLY A 121 -7.31 -6.25 -12.95
CA GLY A 121 -5.94 -6.59 -12.57
C GLY A 121 -5.05 -5.40 -12.25
N VAL A 122 -5.61 -4.20 -12.10
CA VAL A 122 -4.89 -2.98 -11.70
C VAL A 122 -5.32 -2.53 -10.32
N ILE A 123 -4.36 -2.40 -9.41
CA ILE A 123 -4.55 -1.82 -8.08
C ILE A 123 -4.31 -0.32 -8.17
N SER A 124 -5.29 0.46 -7.72
CA SER A 124 -5.23 1.92 -7.65
C SER A 124 -5.27 2.38 -6.20
N PHE A 125 -4.47 3.40 -5.90
CA PHE A 125 -4.32 4.01 -4.57
C PHE A 125 -4.88 5.44 -4.60
N ASP A 126 -5.42 5.90 -3.48
CA ASP A 126 -5.71 7.34 -3.27
C ASP A 126 -4.41 8.15 -3.27
N LYS A 127 -3.35 7.57 -2.71
CA LYS A 127 -2.01 8.15 -2.66
C LYS A 127 -0.96 7.03 -2.64
N VAL A 128 0.08 7.14 -3.48
CA VAL A 128 1.25 6.26 -3.37
C VAL A 128 2.04 6.63 -2.11
N THR A 129 2.14 5.68 -1.22
CA THR A 129 2.82 5.79 0.07
C THR A 129 3.73 4.59 0.26
N HIS A 130 4.17 4.32 1.47
CA HIS A 130 4.82 3.06 1.80
C HIS A 130 3.86 1.90 1.47
N SER A 131 4.10 1.21 0.36
CA SER A 131 3.20 0.18 -0.17
C SER A 131 3.93 -1.13 -0.40
N MET A 132 3.26 -2.23 -0.05
CA MET A 132 3.74 -3.60 -0.21
C MET A 132 2.69 -4.44 -0.92
N PHE A 133 3.13 -5.45 -1.67
CA PHE A 133 2.28 -6.34 -2.44
C PHE A 133 2.65 -7.81 -2.21
N TYR A 134 1.64 -8.69 -2.31
CA TYR A 134 1.81 -10.13 -2.32
C TYR A 134 0.79 -10.78 -3.27
N SER A 135 1.22 -11.81 -3.99
CA SER A 135 0.30 -12.63 -4.78
C SER A 135 0.71 -14.09 -4.77
N THR A 136 -0.28 -14.97 -4.81
CA THR A 136 -0.08 -16.42 -4.96
C THR A 136 -1.35 -17.09 -5.44
N THR A 137 -1.22 -18.32 -5.93
CA THR A 137 -2.35 -19.20 -6.25
C THR A 137 -2.40 -20.35 -5.25
N PHE A 138 -3.58 -20.70 -4.75
CA PHE A 138 -3.76 -21.77 -3.78
C PHE A 138 -5.11 -22.47 -3.94
N THR A 139 -5.20 -23.68 -3.36
CA THR A 139 -6.43 -24.49 -3.31
C THR A 139 -6.78 -24.77 -1.84
N PRO A 140 -7.95 -24.34 -1.34
CA PRO A 140 -8.33 -24.50 0.06
C PRO A 140 -8.40 -25.96 0.54
N ALA A 141 -8.59 -26.92 -0.37
CA ALA A 141 -8.52 -28.35 -0.02
C ALA A 141 -7.19 -28.76 0.61
N THR A 142 -6.10 -28.11 0.25
CA THR A 142 -4.73 -28.41 0.71
C THR A 142 -4.11 -27.31 1.55
N THR A 143 -4.71 -26.12 1.55
CA THR A 143 -4.14 -24.92 2.19
C THR A 143 -5.23 -24.19 2.96
N THR A 144 -5.30 -24.43 4.26
CA THR A 144 -6.22 -23.75 5.19
C THR A 144 -5.55 -22.63 5.99
N SER A 145 -4.24 -22.49 5.89
CA SER A 145 -3.44 -21.41 6.49
C SER A 145 -2.32 -21.03 5.53
N LEU A 146 -2.15 -19.73 5.28
CA LEU A 146 -1.15 -19.19 4.37
C LEU A 146 -0.40 -18.03 5.01
N SER A 147 0.93 -18.13 5.04
CA SER A 147 1.81 -17.03 5.47
C SER A 147 2.23 -16.23 4.25
N CYS A 148 1.84 -14.95 4.21
CA CYS A 148 2.00 -14.04 3.09
C CYS A 148 3.12 -13.04 3.39
N LEU A 149 4.31 -13.25 2.81
CA LEU A 149 5.46 -12.33 2.95
C LEU A 149 5.34 -11.22 1.90
N MET A 150 4.98 -10.02 2.34
CA MET A 150 4.74 -8.87 1.47
C MET A 150 6.04 -8.15 1.09
N THR A 151 6.25 -7.91 -0.19
CA THR A 151 7.41 -7.17 -0.71
C THR A 151 7.04 -5.73 -1.03
N ARG A 152 7.98 -4.80 -0.84
CA ARG A 152 7.77 -3.38 -1.16
C ARG A 152 7.72 -3.16 -2.67
N ILE A 153 6.72 -2.43 -3.12
CA ILE A 153 6.48 -2.07 -4.53
C ILE A 153 6.74 -0.60 -4.80
N VAL A 154 7.42 0.08 -3.89
CA VAL A 154 7.80 1.50 -4.00
C VAL A 154 9.28 1.67 -3.72
N ALA A 155 9.90 2.67 -4.38
CA ALA A 155 11.17 3.26 -4.00
C ALA A 155 10.94 4.37 -2.97
N ASP A 156 11.90 4.62 -2.09
CA ASP A 156 11.93 5.74 -1.16
C ASP A 156 13.04 6.71 -1.58
N PHE A 157 12.67 7.91 -2.03
CA PHE A 157 13.60 9.02 -2.17
C PHE A 157 13.62 9.78 -0.86
N ARG A 158 14.77 9.81 -0.20
CA ARG A 158 14.99 10.53 1.06
C ARG A 158 15.95 11.68 0.83
N LEU A 159 15.51 12.89 1.17
CA LEU A 159 16.32 14.09 1.19
C LEU A 159 16.62 14.49 2.63
N GLU A 160 17.89 14.59 2.99
CA GLU A 160 18.37 15.11 4.26
C GLU A 160 19.12 16.44 4.02
N ILE A 161 18.52 17.54 4.46
CA ILE A 161 19.05 18.90 4.33
C ILE A 161 19.95 19.18 5.54
N THR A 162 21.19 19.63 5.29
CA THR A 162 22.21 19.83 6.33
C THR A 162 22.48 21.29 6.68
N ASP A 163 21.98 22.21 5.87
CA ASP A 163 22.03 23.66 6.14
C ASP A 163 20.73 24.14 6.82
N ASP A 164 20.75 25.35 7.34
CA ASP A 164 19.62 25.95 8.03
C ASP A 164 18.45 26.15 7.06
N ILE A 165 17.28 25.62 7.41
CA ILE A 165 16.03 25.83 6.68
C ILE A 165 15.47 27.17 7.14
N PRO A 166 15.22 28.13 6.22
CA PRO A 166 14.68 29.44 6.57
C PRO A 166 13.33 29.37 7.30
N ASP A 167 13.09 30.26 8.24
CA ASP A 167 11.86 30.30 9.05
C ASP A 167 10.58 30.49 8.22
N GLU A 168 10.67 31.13 7.07
CA GLU A 168 9.58 31.29 6.11
C GLU A 168 9.21 29.99 5.39
N CYS A 169 10.10 28.99 5.32
CA CYS A 169 9.82 27.70 4.70
C CYS A 169 8.78 26.93 5.50
N LYS A 170 7.68 26.51 4.84
CA LYS A 170 6.59 25.77 5.46
C LYS A 170 6.38 24.39 4.87
N SER A 171 6.84 24.17 3.64
CA SER A 171 6.71 22.88 2.98
C SER A 171 7.74 22.69 1.87
N PHE A 172 7.88 21.44 1.42
CA PHE A 172 8.67 21.07 0.25
C PHE A 172 7.78 20.38 -0.75
N ARG A 173 7.81 20.85 -2.00
CA ARG A 173 7.14 20.23 -3.14
C ARG A 173 8.16 19.42 -3.92
N PHE A 174 7.89 18.13 -4.06
CA PHE A 174 8.70 17.19 -4.82
C PHE A 174 7.97 16.83 -6.10
N THR A 175 8.61 17.00 -7.25
CA THR A 175 8.14 16.51 -8.54
C THR A 175 9.10 15.43 -9.01
N VAL A 176 8.61 14.20 -9.17
CA VAL A 176 9.36 13.04 -9.67
C VAL A 176 8.82 12.69 -11.05
N ASN A 177 9.69 12.66 -12.05
CA ASN A 177 9.30 12.47 -13.44
C ASN A 177 9.29 10.99 -13.81
N GLY A 178 8.32 10.59 -14.67
CA GLY A 178 8.29 9.27 -15.31
C GLY A 178 8.15 8.10 -14.33
N ILE A 179 7.29 8.22 -13.32
CA ILE A 179 6.98 7.16 -12.35
C ILE A 179 5.55 6.65 -12.52
N TYR A 180 5.17 5.61 -11.77
CA TYR A 180 3.83 5.03 -11.83
C TYR A 180 3.00 5.38 -10.60
N ASP A 181 1.67 5.45 -10.75
CA ASP A 181 0.72 5.67 -9.65
C ASP A 181 -0.18 4.48 -9.35
N ARG A 182 -0.08 3.42 -10.14
CA ARG A 182 -0.88 2.19 -10.03
C ARG A 182 0.01 0.96 -10.14
N TRP A 183 -0.53 -0.16 -9.67
CA TRP A 183 0.14 -1.45 -9.71
C TRP A 183 -0.69 -2.49 -10.48
N ASN A 184 -0.18 -2.97 -11.60
CA ASN A 184 -0.74 -4.12 -12.28
C ASN A 184 -0.23 -5.41 -11.63
N VAL A 185 -1.14 -6.29 -11.21
CA VAL A 185 -0.82 -7.52 -10.46
C VAL A 185 0.08 -8.51 -11.21
N SER A 186 0.18 -8.37 -12.54
CA SER A 186 0.97 -9.26 -13.42
C SER A 186 2.26 -8.61 -13.92
N THR A 187 2.28 -7.30 -14.13
CA THR A 187 3.39 -6.58 -14.79
C THR A 187 4.08 -5.55 -13.93
N GLY A 188 3.54 -5.24 -12.73
CA GLY A 188 4.12 -4.24 -11.84
C GLY A 188 3.59 -2.83 -12.09
N GLY A 189 4.43 -1.80 -11.91
CA GLY A 189 4.06 -0.39 -12.07
C GLY A 189 3.39 -0.11 -13.42
N THR A 190 2.29 0.63 -13.39
CA THR A 190 1.52 1.01 -14.58
C THR A 190 0.93 2.41 -14.43
N HIS A 191 0.53 3.03 -15.54
CA HIS A 191 0.08 4.41 -15.64
C HIS A 191 1.19 5.39 -15.29
N GLU A 192 2.13 5.56 -16.24
CA GLU A 192 3.27 6.48 -16.10
C GLU A 192 2.85 7.94 -16.11
N LEU A 193 3.43 8.73 -15.20
CA LEU A 193 3.19 10.16 -15.09
C LEU A 193 4.33 10.86 -14.34
N ASP A 194 4.36 12.20 -14.46
CA ASP A 194 5.12 13.03 -13.53
C ASP A 194 4.27 13.31 -12.30
N ARG A 195 4.82 13.02 -11.12
CA ARG A 195 4.07 13.12 -9.88
C ARG A 195 4.62 14.17 -8.95
N THR A 196 3.71 15.02 -8.46
CA THR A 196 4.00 16.03 -7.46
C THR A 196 3.46 15.62 -6.09
N SER A 197 4.28 15.80 -5.05
CA SER A 197 3.92 15.58 -3.65
C SER A 197 4.39 16.73 -2.80
N VAL A 198 3.56 17.20 -1.87
CA VAL A 198 3.92 18.26 -0.92
C VAL A 198 4.07 17.63 0.46
N VAL A 199 5.22 17.90 1.10
CA VAL A 199 5.54 17.47 2.46
C VAL A 199 5.66 18.69 3.35
N ALA A 200 4.84 18.77 4.39
CA ALA A 200 4.89 19.89 5.34
C ALA A 200 6.20 19.86 6.15
N TYR A 201 6.78 21.04 6.38
CA TYR A 201 7.92 21.21 7.27
C TYR A 201 7.44 21.64 8.66
N ASN A 202 7.75 20.85 9.66
CA ASN A 202 7.31 21.06 11.05
C ASN A 202 8.26 21.88 11.91
N GLY A 203 9.35 22.42 11.32
CA GLY A 203 10.37 23.20 12.02
C GLY A 203 11.40 22.38 12.80
N THR A 204 11.36 21.04 12.74
CA THR A 204 12.24 20.18 13.53
C THR A 204 13.00 19.14 12.73
N SER A 205 12.40 18.55 11.73
CA SER A 205 13.05 17.51 10.93
C SER A 205 13.44 18.03 9.56
N ALA A 206 14.73 17.97 9.25
CA ALA A 206 15.30 18.29 7.94
C ALA A 206 15.35 17.05 7.01
N ILE A 207 14.56 16.02 7.29
CA ILE A 207 14.50 14.76 6.55
C ILE A 207 13.11 14.61 5.93
N PHE A 208 13.07 14.39 4.62
CA PHE A 208 11.86 14.29 3.82
C PHE A 208 11.89 13.00 3.00
N ASN A 209 10.81 12.23 3.01
CA ASN A 209 10.67 11.01 2.24
C ASN A 209 9.55 11.16 1.21
N VAL A 210 9.80 10.69 -0.01
CA VAL A 210 8.82 10.62 -1.09
C VAL A 210 8.85 9.23 -1.70
N TYR A 211 7.68 8.60 -1.80
CA TYR A 211 7.52 7.25 -2.32
C TYR A 211 7.10 7.28 -3.79
N ALA A 212 7.71 6.42 -4.60
CA ALA A 212 7.40 6.29 -6.01
C ALA A 212 7.28 4.80 -6.39
N ILE A 213 6.26 4.43 -7.14
CA ILE A 213 6.24 3.14 -7.82
C ILE A 213 7.12 3.30 -9.06
N VAL A 214 8.15 2.46 -9.16
CA VAL A 214 9.06 2.40 -10.31
C VAL A 214 9.10 0.95 -10.83
N THR A 215 10.24 0.46 -11.25
CA THR A 215 10.41 -0.93 -11.65
C THR A 215 11.28 -1.67 -10.62
N ASP A 216 11.29 -3.01 -10.70
CA ASP A 216 12.18 -3.85 -9.88
C ASP A 216 13.64 -3.77 -10.37
N ALA A 217 13.87 -3.37 -11.62
CA ALA A 217 15.17 -2.95 -12.09
C ALA A 217 15.42 -1.48 -11.71
N GLN A 218 16.68 -1.12 -11.42
CA GLN A 218 17.02 0.27 -11.16
C GLN A 218 16.81 1.11 -12.42
N THR A 219 16.07 2.22 -12.28
CA THR A 219 15.87 3.26 -13.29
C THR A 219 16.34 4.60 -12.76
N THR A 220 16.58 5.56 -13.64
CA THR A 220 16.97 6.93 -13.26
C THR A 220 15.83 7.90 -13.54
N HIS A 221 15.64 8.85 -12.63
CA HIS A 221 14.54 9.83 -12.68
C HIS A 221 15.06 11.21 -12.30
N ASP A 222 14.52 12.26 -12.90
CA ASP A 222 14.78 13.62 -12.43
C ASP A 222 13.78 13.96 -11.31
N ILE A 223 14.33 14.55 -10.22
CA ILE A 223 13.53 14.98 -9.08
C ILE A 223 13.75 16.46 -8.85
N THR A 224 12.71 17.26 -9.03
CA THR A 224 12.71 18.68 -8.68
C THR A 224 12.12 18.87 -7.30
N VAL A 225 12.83 19.59 -6.44
CA VAL A 225 12.40 19.94 -5.09
C VAL A 225 12.33 21.45 -4.97
N GLU A 226 11.19 21.96 -4.51
CA GLU A 226 10.94 23.36 -4.26
C GLU A 226 10.56 23.57 -2.80
N ALA A 227 11.31 24.45 -2.11
CA ALA A 227 10.94 24.93 -0.79
C ALA A 227 9.89 26.03 -0.94
N LEU A 228 8.80 25.97 -0.19
CA LEU A 228 7.66 26.86 -0.29
C LEU A 228 7.39 27.56 1.04
N ASP A 229 6.96 28.83 0.94
CA ASP A 229 6.45 29.59 2.09
C ASP A 229 4.98 29.28 2.41
N ALA A 230 4.36 30.08 3.28
CA ALA A 230 2.97 29.90 3.70
C ALA A 230 1.95 30.20 2.60
N ASP A 231 2.33 31.00 1.59
CA ASP A 231 1.50 31.38 0.44
C ASP A 231 1.79 30.48 -0.78
N GLU A 232 2.54 29.37 -0.58
CA GLU A 232 3.02 28.44 -1.61
C GLU A 232 3.96 29.08 -2.64
N ALA A 233 4.54 30.25 -2.35
CA ALA A 233 5.55 30.86 -3.19
C ALA A 233 6.90 30.13 -3.02
N VAL A 234 7.62 29.97 -4.14
CA VAL A 234 8.89 29.25 -4.16
C VAL A 234 10.01 30.11 -3.57
N ILE A 235 10.63 29.61 -2.50
CA ILE A 235 11.81 30.21 -1.85
C ILE A 235 13.08 29.75 -2.56
N GLN A 236 13.20 28.46 -2.85
CA GLN A 236 14.37 27.83 -3.45
C GLN A 236 13.95 26.60 -4.27
N THR A 237 14.68 26.36 -5.36
CA THR A 237 14.50 25.17 -6.20
C THR A 237 15.81 24.43 -6.37
N ARG A 238 15.78 23.08 -6.28
CA ARG A 238 16.88 22.21 -6.66
C ARG A 238 16.37 21.07 -7.54
N THR A 239 17.13 20.74 -8.58
CA THR A 239 16.86 19.57 -9.43
C THR A 239 17.99 18.57 -9.25
N PHE A 240 17.62 17.34 -8.93
CA PHE A 240 18.49 16.18 -8.85
C PHE A 240 18.27 15.37 -10.13
N SER A 241 19.26 15.34 -11.00
CA SER A 241 19.19 14.59 -12.25
C SER A 241 19.70 13.17 -12.07
N ASP A 242 19.15 12.25 -12.87
CA ASP A 242 19.57 10.84 -12.91
C ASP A 242 19.53 10.14 -11.54
N VAL A 243 18.54 10.48 -10.70
CA VAL A 243 18.36 9.85 -9.38
C VAL A 243 18.04 8.37 -9.57
N PRO A 244 18.87 7.44 -9.06
CA PRO A 244 18.59 6.03 -9.18
C PRO A 244 17.47 5.62 -8.24
N LEU A 245 16.36 5.11 -8.78
CA LEU A 245 15.24 4.57 -8.03
C LEU A 245 15.01 3.10 -8.38
N ARG A 246 14.59 2.32 -7.38
CA ARG A 246 14.23 0.90 -7.52
C ARG A 246 13.21 0.53 -6.45
N ASN A 247 12.19 -0.25 -6.80
CA ASN A 247 11.23 -0.77 -5.82
C ASN A 247 11.95 -1.55 -4.71
N GLY A 248 11.58 -1.31 -3.45
CA GLY A 248 12.21 -1.93 -2.28
C GLY A 248 13.53 -1.30 -1.84
N TYR A 249 13.98 -0.20 -2.46
CA TYR A 249 15.24 0.48 -2.13
C TYR A 249 15.00 1.92 -1.67
N LYS A 250 15.92 2.40 -0.82
CA LYS A 250 16.04 3.81 -0.41
C LYS A 250 17.19 4.47 -1.15
N THR A 251 16.90 5.58 -1.81
CA THR A 251 17.92 6.47 -2.36
C THR A 251 17.99 7.71 -1.48
N ASN A 252 19.09 7.84 -0.74
CA ASN A 252 19.27 8.87 0.26
C ASN A 252 20.24 9.95 -0.26
N TYR A 253 19.74 11.18 -0.39
CA TYR A 253 20.52 12.37 -0.71
C TYR A 253 20.71 13.20 0.54
N ARG A 254 21.96 13.57 0.84
CA ARG A 254 22.33 14.36 2.01
C ARG A 254 23.25 15.51 1.61
N GLY A 255 22.90 16.76 1.97
CA GLY A 255 23.69 17.93 1.65
C GLY A 255 22.98 19.26 1.89
N THR A 256 23.57 20.34 1.37
CA THR A 256 23.01 21.70 1.50
C THR A 256 21.95 21.95 0.43
N PHE A 257 20.88 22.63 0.82
CA PHE A 257 19.77 22.96 -0.07
C PHE A 257 19.64 24.46 -0.34
N PHE A 258 19.82 25.31 0.67
CA PHE A 258 19.62 26.76 0.58
C PHE A 258 20.89 27.53 0.26
N ILE A 259 22.08 26.98 0.55
CA ILE A 259 23.35 27.65 0.30
C ILE A 259 23.76 27.48 -1.17
N ASP A 260 24.03 28.59 -1.87
CA ASP A 260 24.47 28.64 -3.28
C ASP A 260 25.98 28.30 -3.44
N THR A 261 26.48 27.28 -2.77
CA THR A 261 27.81 26.71 -3.07
C THR A 261 27.67 25.59 -4.10
N PRO A 262 28.72 25.20 -4.86
CA PRO A 262 28.65 24.01 -5.71
C PRO A 262 28.12 22.85 -4.88
N MET A 263 27.03 22.24 -5.34
CA MET A 263 26.24 21.28 -4.60
C MET A 263 27.13 20.17 -4.02
N SER A 264 27.38 20.21 -2.71
CA SER A 264 28.04 19.14 -1.98
C SER A 264 26.98 18.15 -1.47
N MET A 265 26.38 17.39 -2.38
CA MET A 265 25.45 16.32 -2.01
C MET A 265 26.09 14.97 -2.26
N SER A 266 26.04 14.12 -1.27
CA SER A 266 26.33 12.69 -1.38
C SER A 266 25.04 11.91 -1.49
N PHE A 267 25.03 10.81 -2.21
CA PHE A 267 23.89 9.89 -2.21
C PHE A 267 24.34 8.46 -1.93
N THR A 268 23.43 7.69 -1.34
CA THR A 268 23.59 6.25 -1.14
C THR A 268 22.29 5.55 -1.56
N VAL A 269 22.42 4.34 -2.12
CA VAL A 269 21.28 3.46 -2.44
C VAL A 269 21.41 2.23 -1.57
N ASN A 270 20.41 1.99 -0.71
CA ASN A 270 20.40 0.89 0.23
C ASN A 270 19.14 0.02 0.00
N ASP A 271 19.28 -1.30 0.17
CA ASP A 271 18.12 -2.18 0.23
C ASP A 271 17.28 -1.82 1.45
N TRP A 272 16.01 -1.49 1.22
CA TRP A 272 15.10 -1.09 2.29
C TRP A 272 14.74 -2.25 3.23
N ASN A 273 14.87 -3.49 2.75
CA ASN A 273 14.58 -4.67 3.54
C ASN A 273 15.72 -5.02 4.52
N GLU A 274 16.93 -4.48 4.33
CA GLU A 274 18.08 -4.74 5.18
C GLU A 274 18.19 -3.82 6.41
N TYR A 275 17.62 -2.59 6.35
CA TYR A 275 17.82 -1.55 7.38
C TYR A 275 16.54 -0.76 7.67
N ASP A 276 15.55 -1.38 8.27
CA ASP A 276 14.55 -0.60 9.01
C ASP A 276 14.98 -0.47 10.48
N THR A 277 16.03 0.29 10.73
CA THR A 277 16.04 1.07 11.96
C THR A 277 15.03 2.17 11.76
N VAL A 278 13.86 1.97 12.33
CA VAL A 278 12.82 2.97 12.44
C VAL A 278 13.39 4.10 13.29
N GLU A 279 13.96 5.12 12.66
CA GLU A 279 14.13 6.40 13.30
C GLU A 279 12.80 7.14 13.19
N PHE A 280 12.11 7.22 14.33
CA PHE A 280 10.89 7.99 14.53
C PHE A 280 11.19 9.47 14.77
#